data_ae862e5dff349b5f66c4611689485a7f
#
_entry.id   ae862e5dff349b5f66c4611689485a7f
#
_cell.length_a   1.000
_cell.length_b   1.000
_cell.length_c   1.000
_cell.angle_alpha   90.00
_cell.angle_beta   90.00
_cell.angle_gamma   90.00
#
_symmetry.space_group_name_H-M   'P 1'
#
loop_
_entity.id
_entity.type
_entity.pdbx_description
1 polymer ?
#
loop_
_entity_poly.entity_id
_entity_poly.type
_entity_poly.pdbx_seq_one_letter_code
_entity_poly.pdbx_strand_id
1 'polypeptide(L)'
;MKRIFLGTLFCFILSVGMYHLGVFHFSWDYVSTLYTIVGIVFSVGMSLIISVSTSEVKNREAKKEIRHKMSYVTNSYILSFALASILFILLDMRGNALPEHQPKTVELFRYVVFWKSDFLVLSLGFYVLSYIGNFMAIQDMNREIEDIIDKERQSKHS
;
A
#
# COMPACT_ATOMS: atom_id res chain seq x y z
N MET A 1 -0.41 -2.84 11.10
CA MET A 1 -1.78 -3.22 10.67
C MET A 1 -2.81 -2.14 11.00
N LYS A 2 -2.97 -1.68 12.25
CA LYS A 2 -3.95 -0.63 12.62
C LYS A 2 -3.84 0.64 11.75
N ARG A 3 -2.62 1.08 11.37
CA ARG A 3 -2.40 2.28 10.54
C ARG A 3 -2.99 2.16 9.14
N ILE A 4 -2.93 0.97 8.52
CA ILE A 4 -3.47 0.73 7.17
C ILE A 4 -5.00 0.82 7.20
N PHE A 5 -5.64 0.13 8.15
CA PHE A 5 -7.10 0.21 8.32
C PHE A 5 -7.58 1.63 8.64
N LEU A 6 -6.87 2.35 9.53
CA LEU A 6 -7.22 3.72 9.88
C LEU A 6 -7.06 4.66 8.68
N GLY A 7 -5.99 4.48 7.89
CA GLY A 7 -5.77 5.25 6.66
C GLY A 7 -6.84 4.99 5.60
N THR A 8 -7.23 3.73 5.39
CA THR A 8 -8.33 3.38 4.46
C THR A 8 -9.66 3.96 4.92
N LEU A 9 -9.95 3.91 6.23
CA LEU A 9 -11.15 4.54 6.80
C LEU A 9 -11.13 6.07 6.62
N PHE A 10 -9.98 6.69 6.80
CA PHE A 10 -9.81 8.13 6.57
C PHE A 10 -10.05 8.49 5.10
N CYS A 11 -9.50 7.71 4.14
CA CYS A 11 -9.77 7.89 2.71
C CYS A 11 -11.27 7.76 2.39
N PHE A 12 -11.97 6.83 3.06
CA PHE A 12 -13.41 6.68 2.91
C PHE A 12 -14.17 7.94 3.35
N ILE A 13 -13.86 8.45 4.54
CA ILE A 13 -14.50 9.68 5.07
C ILE A 13 -14.20 10.87 4.16
N LEU A 14 -12.96 10.98 3.68
CA LEU A 14 -12.53 12.07 2.81
C LEU A 14 -13.23 12.00 1.45
N SER A 15 -13.42 10.80 0.87
CA SER A 15 -14.13 10.64 -0.40
C SER A 15 -15.61 11.02 -0.30
N VAL A 16 -16.26 10.69 0.82
CA VAL A 16 -17.64 11.14 1.10
C VAL A 16 -17.70 12.66 1.20
N GLY A 17 -16.75 13.29 1.88
CA GLY A 17 -16.65 14.74 2.01
C GLY A 17 -16.45 15.44 0.65
N MET A 18 -15.49 14.96 -0.17
CA MET A 18 -15.21 15.49 -1.51
C MET A 18 -16.43 15.38 -2.42
N TYR A 19 -17.14 14.27 -2.35
CA TYR A 19 -18.36 14.04 -3.08
C TYR A 19 -19.43 15.10 -2.74
N HIS A 20 -19.68 15.36 -1.45
CA HIS A 20 -20.66 16.37 -1.01
C HIS A 20 -20.30 17.80 -1.41
N LEU A 21 -18.99 18.09 -1.54
CA LEU A 21 -18.49 19.40 -1.95
C LEU A 21 -18.44 19.60 -3.47
N GLY A 22 -18.74 18.56 -4.26
CA GLY A 22 -18.68 18.60 -5.73
C GLY A 22 -17.27 18.82 -6.27
N VAL A 23 -16.24 18.48 -5.49
CA VAL A 23 -14.83 18.67 -5.83
C VAL A 23 -14.30 17.42 -6.53
N PHE A 24 -13.87 17.58 -7.78
CA PHE A 24 -13.18 16.57 -8.62
C PHE A 24 -13.80 15.15 -8.63
N HIS A 25 -14.07 14.66 -9.83
CA HIS A 25 -14.40 13.26 -10.08
C HIS A 25 -13.28 12.63 -10.92
N PHE A 26 -12.66 11.57 -10.39
CA PHE A 26 -11.64 10.83 -11.11
C PHE A 26 -12.26 9.85 -12.09
N SER A 27 -11.71 9.79 -13.33
CA SER A 27 -12.12 8.79 -14.30
C SER A 27 -11.62 7.40 -13.90
N TRP A 28 -12.28 6.35 -14.42
CA TRP A 28 -11.87 4.96 -14.18
C TRP A 28 -10.46 4.65 -14.70
N ASP A 29 -9.98 5.37 -15.72
CA ASP A 29 -8.63 5.23 -16.26
C ASP A 29 -7.56 5.57 -15.22
N TYR A 30 -7.80 6.59 -14.38
CA TYR A 30 -6.90 6.91 -13.26
C TYR A 30 -6.86 5.82 -12.22
N VAL A 31 -8.00 5.20 -11.91
CA VAL A 31 -8.08 4.07 -10.95
C VAL A 31 -7.26 2.90 -11.45
N SER A 32 -7.43 2.50 -12.71
CA SER A 32 -6.70 1.40 -13.34
C SER A 32 -5.19 1.66 -13.38
N THR A 33 -4.80 2.89 -13.75
CA THR A 33 -3.39 3.30 -13.77
C THR A 33 -2.77 3.24 -12.37
N LEU A 34 -3.45 3.78 -11.35
CA LEU A 34 -2.97 3.74 -9.97
C LEU A 34 -2.87 2.31 -9.43
N TYR A 35 -3.82 1.44 -9.76
CA TYR A 35 -3.75 0.04 -9.36
C TYR A 35 -2.54 -0.67 -9.99
N THR A 36 -2.24 -0.37 -11.25
CA THR A 36 -1.02 -0.86 -11.92
C THR A 36 0.25 -0.38 -11.20
N ILE A 37 0.30 0.91 -10.84
CA ILE A 37 1.42 1.48 -10.07
C ILE A 37 1.57 0.78 -8.71
N VAL A 38 0.46 0.54 -7.99
CA VAL A 38 0.46 -0.21 -6.73
C VAL A 38 1.07 -1.60 -6.91
N GLY A 39 0.71 -2.32 -7.98
CA GLY A 39 1.26 -3.64 -8.30
C GLY A 39 2.77 -3.62 -8.58
N ILE A 40 3.24 -2.62 -9.34
CA ILE A 40 4.67 -2.46 -9.64
C ILE A 40 5.45 -2.15 -8.36
N VAL A 41 5.00 -1.18 -7.56
CA VAL A 41 5.68 -0.78 -6.32
C VAL A 41 5.68 -1.93 -5.30
N PHE A 42 4.59 -2.70 -5.22
CA PHE A 42 4.53 -3.91 -4.41
C PHE A 42 5.59 -4.93 -4.84
N SER A 43 5.71 -5.22 -6.14
CA SER A 43 6.67 -6.20 -6.67
C SER A 43 8.12 -5.79 -6.40
N VAL A 44 8.45 -4.50 -6.62
CA VAL A 44 9.78 -3.95 -6.34
C VAL A 44 10.08 -4.02 -4.84
N GLY A 45 9.14 -3.61 -3.99
CA GLY A 45 9.32 -3.64 -2.54
C GLY A 45 9.52 -5.05 -1.99
N MET A 46 8.75 -6.05 -2.49
CA MET A 46 8.95 -7.46 -2.10
C MET A 46 10.31 -8.00 -2.54
N SER A 47 10.77 -7.65 -3.75
CA SER A 47 12.11 -8.04 -4.23
C SER A 47 13.22 -7.49 -3.33
N LEU A 48 13.10 -6.24 -2.89
CA LEU A 48 14.05 -5.62 -1.97
C LEU A 48 14.05 -6.30 -0.59
N ILE A 49 12.88 -6.63 -0.04
CA ILE A 49 12.78 -7.35 1.24
C ILE A 49 13.49 -8.70 1.15
N ILE A 50 13.31 -9.43 0.04
CA ILE A 50 13.94 -10.73 -0.17
C ILE A 50 15.48 -10.60 -0.32
N SER A 51 15.96 -9.49 -0.86
CA SER A 51 17.39 -9.22 -1.02
C SER A 51 18.11 -8.91 0.29
N VAL A 52 17.40 -8.52 1.35
CA VAL A 52 17.98 -8.23 2.67
C VAL A 52 18.54 -9.51 3.29
N SER A 53 19.87 -9.59 3.42
CA SER A 53 20.55 -10.74 4.01
C SER A 53 21.04 -10.44 5.42
N THR A 54 20.67 -11.28 6.36
CA THR A 54 21.19 -11.24 7.75
C THR A 54 22.24 -12.33 8.02
N SER A 55 22.79 -12.94 6.96
CA SER A 55 23.72 -14.09 7.10
C SER A 55 25.02 -13.72 7.80
N GLU A 56 25.53 -12.52 7.56
CA GLU A 56 26.82 -12.03 8.10
C GLU A 56 26.71 -11.51 9.53
N VAL A 57 25.50 -11.18 10.01
CA VAL A 57 25.26 -10.69 11.38
C VAL A 57 25.43 -11.85 12.36
N LYS A 58 26.46 -11.77 13.23
CA LYS A 58 26.79 -12.80 14.24
C LYS A 58 26.02 -12.61 15.52
N ASN A 59 25.74 -11.36 15.90
CA ASN A 59 24.95 -11.04 17.08
C ASN A 59 23.53 -11.57 16.94
N ARG A 60 23.18 -12.56 17.77
CA ARG A 60 21.89 -13.26 17.72
C ARG A 60 20.71 -12.35 18.05
N GLU A 61 20.88 -11.39 18.96
CA GLU A 61 19.82 -10.46 19.37
C GLU A 61 19.53 -9.45 18.25
N ALA A 62 20.58 -8.83 17.68
CA ALA A 62 20.45 -7.93 16.55
C ALA A 62 19.80 -8.63 15.35
N LYS A 63 20.20 -9.86 15.04
CA LYS A 63 19.60 -10.67 13.98
C LYS A 63 18.11 -10.92 14.21
N LYS A 64 17.69 -11.17 15.44
CA LYS A 64 16.29 -11.38 15.81
C LYS A 64 15.47 -10.10 15.64
N GLU A 65 16.03 -8.96 16.04
CA GLU A 65 15.38 -7.65 15.90
C GLU A 65 15.16 -7.29 14.43
N ILE A 66 16.20 -7.42 13.60
CA ILE A 66 16.13 -7.16 12.15
C ILE A 66 15.04 -8.04 11.51
N ARG A 67 15.02 -9.34 11.81
CA ARG A 67 13.99 -10.26 11.31
C ARG A 67 12.58 -9.87 11.74
N HIS A 68 12.42 -9.34 12.95
CA HIS A 68 11.12 -8.87 13.42
C HIS A 68 10.67 -7.62 12.64
N LYS A 69 11.56 -6.65 12.45
CA LYS A 69 11.31 -5.45 11.63
C LYS A 69 10.93 -5.84 10.20
N MET A 70 11.69 -6.77 9.60
CA MET A 70 11.48 -7.29 8.25
C MET A 70 10.12 -7.98 8.10
N SER A 71 9.73 -8.83 9.05
CA SER A 71 8.42 -9.47 9.07
C SER A 71 7.28 -8.45 9.17
N TYR A 72 7.44 -7.40 9.97
CA TYR A 72 6.47 -6.32 10.07
C TYR A 72 6.27 -5.59 8.74
N VAL A 73 7.37 -5.23 8.06
CA VAL A 73 7.34 -4.55 6.76
C VAL A 73 6.71 -5.46 5.70
N THR A 74 7.11 -6.73 5.64
CA THR A 74 6.54 -7.73 4.71
C THR A 74 5.04 -7.87 4.89
N ASN A 75 4.57 -8.03 6.12
CA ASN A 75 3.14 -8.14 6.41
C ASN A 75 2.38 -6.85 6.04
N SER A 76 3.00 -5.68 6.22
CA SER A 76 2.42 -4.39 5.80
C SER A 76 2.25 -4.32 4.29
N TYR A 77 3.25 -4.76 3.50
CA TYR A 77 3.18 -4.82 2.03
C TYR A 77 2.07 -5.76 1.57
N ILE A 78 2.07 -7.00 2.08
CA ILE A 78 1.08 -8.01 1.69
C ILE A 78 -0.34 -7.55 2.02
N LEU A 79 -0.56 -7.02 3.24
CA LEU A 79 -1.88 -6.56 3.66
C LEU A 79 -2.37 -5.39 2.82
N SER A 80 -1.51 -4.40 2.53
CA SER A 80 -1.88 -3.24 1.71
C SER A 80 -2.24 -3.67 0.29
N PHE A 81 -1.47 -4.60 -0.31
CA PHE A 81 -1.74 -5.10 -1.65
C PHE A 81 -3.02 -5.94 -1.70
N ALA A 82 -3.24 -6.80 -0.72
CA ALA A 82 -4.46 -7.59 -0.62
C ALA A 82 -5.71 -6.69 -0.50
N LEU A 83 -5.65 -5.67 0.35
CA LEU A 83 -6.74 -4.70 0.49
C LEU A 83 -6.97 -3.90 -0.79
N ALA A 84 -5.90 -3.41 -1.45
CA ALA A 84 -5.98 -2.71 -2.73
C ALA A 84 -6.67 -3.58 -3.79
N SER A 85 -6.26 -4.86 -3.90
CA SER A 85 -6.82 -5.81 -4.87
C SER A 85 -8.27 -6.16 -4.58
N ILE A 86 -8.62 -6.40 -3.32
CA ILE A 86 -10.01 -6.67 -2.91
C ILE A 86 -10.89 -5.46 -3.21
N LEU A 87 -10.48 -4.26 -2.84
CA LEU A 87 -11.24 -3.03 -3.11
C LEU A 87 -11.41 -2.82 -4.62
N PHE A 88 -10.33 -2.99 -5.40
CA PHE A 88 -10.38 -2.84 -6.85
C PHE A 88 -11.38 -3.83 -7.46
N ILE A 89 -11.27 -5.14 -7.17
CA ILE A 89 -12.14 -6.17 -7.71
C ILE A 89 -13.60 -5.96 -7.29
N LEU A 90 -13.88 -5.69 -6.00
CA LEU A 90 -15.25 -5.52 -5.50
C LEU A 90 -15.95 -4.32 -6.12
N LEU A 91 -15.20 -3.26 -6.40
CA LEU A 91 -15.77 -2.03 -6.93
C LEU A 91 -15.85 -2.06 -8.47
N ASP A 92 -14.94 -2.78 -9.14
CA ASP A 92 -14.99 -3.02 -10.60
C ASP A 92 -16.16 -3.94 -10.99
N MET A 93 -16.33 -5.06 -10.30
CA MET A 93 -17.41 -6.04 -10.60
C MET A 93 -18.80 -5.42 -10.63
N ARG A 94 -19.05 -4.34 -9.86
CA ARG A 94 -20.34 -3.66 -9.85
C ARG A 94 -20.50 -2.64 -10.98
N GLY A 95 -19.42 -2.23 -11.65
CA GLY A 95 -19.45 -1.28 -12.77
C GLY A 95 -20.01 -1.87 -14.06
N ASN A 96 -19.85 -3.17 -14.26
CA ASN A 96 -20.23 -3.86 -15.50
C ASN A 96 -21.67 -4.42 -15.50
N ALA A 97 -22.45 -4.24 -14.45
CA ALA A 97 -23.79 -4.80 -14.29
C ALA A 97 -24.92 -3.78 -14.51
N LEU A 98 -24.79 -2.89 -15.51
CA LEU A 98 -25.83 -1.91 -15.82
C LEU A 98 -26.85 -2.42 -16.83
N PRO A 99 -28.15 -2.39 -16.50
CA PRO A 99 -29.18 -2.44 -17.50
C PRO A 99 -29.33 -1.04 -18.15
N GLU A 100 -29.20 -1.00 -19.45
CA GLU A 100 -29.18 0.20 -20.33
C GLU A 100 -30.51 0.99 -20.37
N HIS A 101 -31.52 0.65 -19.56
CA HIS A 101 -32.91 1.10 -19.80
C HIS A 101 -33.71 1.55 -18.57
N GLN A 102 -33.16 2.34 -17.61
CA GLN A 102 -34.04 3.01 -16.62
C GLN A 102 -33.56 4.42 -16.23
N PRO A 103 -34.31 5.50 -16.60
CA PRO A 103 -33.83 6.89 -16.43
C PRO A 103 -33.78 7.41 -14.98
N LYS A 104 -34.52 6.86 -14.03
CA LYS A 104 -34.45 7.28 -12.61
C LYS A 104 -33.37 6.58 -11.80
N THR A 105 -32.95 5.41 -12.23
CA THR A 105 -31.82 4.66 -11.63
C THR A 105 -30.47 5.26 -12.05
N VAL A 106 -30.42 6.02 -13.15
CA VAL A 106 -29.20 6.61 -13.71
C VAL A 106 -28.57 7.66 -12.78
N GLU A 107 -29.37 8.50 -12.11
CA GLU A 107 -28.83 9.51 -11.19
C GLU A 107 -28.23 8.88 -9.94
N LEU A 108 -28.96 8.00 -9.26
CA LEU A 108 -28.47 7.28 -8.07
C LEU A 108 -27.24 6.43 -8.40
N PHE A 109 -27.23 5.86 -9.60
CA PHE A 109 -26.12 5.03 -10.07
C PHE A 109 -24.89 5.87 -10.41
N ARG A 110 -25.04 7.02 -11.05
CA ARG A 110 -23.96 7.99 -11.31
C ARG A 110 -23.33 8.44 -9.98
N TYR A 111 -24.13 8.66 -8.95
CA TYR A 111 -23.68 8.93 -7.59
C TYR A 111 -22.76 7.84 -7.04
N VAL A 112 -23.18 6.58 -7.13
CA VAL A 112 -22.42 5.44 -6.61
C VAL A 112 -21.13 5.22 -7.40
N VAL A 113 -21.10 5.44 -8.71
CA VAL A 113 -19.93 5.24 -9.57
C VAL A 113 -18.85 6.30 -9.28
N PHE A 114 -19.20 7.58 -9.24
CA PHE A 114 -18.24 8.65 -8.98
C PHE A 114 -17.64 8.56 -7.56
N TRP A 115 -18.47 8.34 -6.56
CA TRP A 115 -17.98 8.15 -5.20
C TRP A 115 -17.01 6.98 -5.06
N LYS A 116 -17.25 5.88 -5.79
CA LYS A 116 -16.35 4.71 -5.78
C LYS A 116 -15.01 5.02 -6.41
N SER A 117 -14.96 5.71 -7.55
CA SER A 117 -13.71 6.05 -8.20
C SER A 117 -12.87 6.98 -7.33
N ASP A 118 -13.47 7.98 -6.69
CA ASP A 118 -12.78 8.88 -5.79
C ASP A 118 -12.22 8.14 -4.56
N PHE A 119 -13.00 7.25 -3.95
CA PHE A 119 -12.55 6.41 -2.85
C PHE A 119 -11.39 5.50 -3.24
N LEU A 120 -11.47 4.86 -4.43
CA LEU A 120 -10.39 4.01 -4.93
C LEU A 120 -9.11 4.81 -5.18
N VAL A 121 -9.20 5.96 -5.86
CA VAL A 121 -8.03 6.81 -6.13
C VAL A 121 -7.36 7.24 -4.83
N LEU A 122 -8.12 7.71 -3.84
CA LEU A 122 -7.59 8.11 -2.55
C LEU A 122 -6.94 6.94 -1.79
N SER A 123 -7.60 5.77 -1.79
CA SER A 123 -7.09 4.58 -1.12
C SER A 123 -5.84 4.04 -1.80
N LEU A 124 -5.81 3.95 -3.13
CA LEU A 124 -4.65 3.51 -3.88
C LEU A 124 -3.47 4.48 -3.73
N GLY A 125 -3.74 5.79 -3.76
CA GLY A 125 -2.73 6.83 -3.47
C GLY A 125 -2.14 6.69 -2.06
N PHE A 126 -2.98 6.44 -1.05
CA PHE A 126 -2.54 6.16 0.31
C PHE A 126 -1.65 4.91 0.39
N TYR A 127 -1.99 3.82 -0.33
CA TYR A 127 -1.16 2.63 -0.37
C TYR A 127 0.19 2.87 -1.03
N VAL A 128 0.26 3.65 -2.12
CA VAL A 128 1.53 4.05 -2.74
C VAL A 128 2.40 4.82 -1.73
N LEU A 129 1.85 5.78 -1.01
CA LEU A 129 2.58 6.53 0.03
C LEU A 129 3.04 5.61 1.18
N SER A 130 2.21 4.65 1.58
CA SER A 130 2.57 3.64 2.59
C SER A 130 3.74 2.76 2.12
N TYR A 131 3.79 2.40 0.84
CA TYR A 131 4.90 1.64 0.25
C TYR A 131 6.20 2.45 0.23
N ILE A 132 6.15 3.75 -0.07
CA ILE A 132 7.33 4.62 0.00
C ILE A 132 7.88 4.64 1.44
N GLY A 133 7.03 4.78 2.45
CA GLY A 133 7.43 4.71 3.86
C GLY A 133 8.06 3.36 4.24
N ASN A 134 7.48 2.26 3.78
CA ASN A 134 8.05 0.93 3.98
C ASN A 134 9.38 0.73 3.25
N PHE A 135 9.54 1.31 2.05
CA PHE A 135 10.80 1.30 1.31
C PHE A 135 11.93 2.00 2.09
N MET A 136 11.64 3.17 2.67
CA MET A 136 12.60 3.86 3.54
C MET A 136 13.00 2.99 4.74
N ALA A 137 12.04 2.31 5.37
CA ALA A 137 12.31 1.39 6.47
C ALA A 137 13.23 0.21 6.05
N ILE A 138 13.12 -0.29 4.82
CA ILE A 138 14.02 -1.33 4.29
C ILE A 138 15.43 -0.76 4.11
N GLN A 139 15.57 0.45 3.60
CA GLN A 139 16.88 1.09 3.44
C GLN A 139 17.55 1.34 4.80
N ASP A 140 16.78 1.78 5.80
CA ASP A 140 17.32 1.97 7.16
C ASP A 140 17.78 0.64 7.78
N MET A 141 17.02 -0.45 7.56
CA MET A 141 17.45 -1.78 7.99
C MET A 141 18.75 -2.24 7.32
N ASN A 142 18.94 -1.96 6.03
CA ASN A 142 20.18 -2.31 5.34
C ASN A 142 21.38 -1.56 5.93
N ARG A 143 21.24 -0.25 6.19
CA ARG A 143 22.28 0.55 6.86
C ARG A 143 22.60 0.00 8.26
N GLU A 144 21.56 -0.33 9.04
CA GLU A 144 21.72 -0.91 10.38
C GLU A 144 22.50 -2.23 10.33
N ILE A 145 22.28 -3.07 9.33
CA ILE A 145 23.00 -4.32 9.10
C ILE A 145 24.49 -4.05 8.79
N GLU A 146 24.76 -3.11 7.89
CA GLU A 146 26.13 -2.71 7.54
C GLU A 146 26.88 -2.20 8.77
N ASP A 147 26.27 -1.31 9.56
CA ASP A 147 26.85 -0.77 10.80
C ASP A 147 27.19 -1.87 11.83
N ILE A 148 26.31 -2.87 11.97
CA ILE A 148 26.53 -4.00 12.88
C ILE A 148 27.69 -4.85 12.41
N ILE A 149 27.76 -5.17 11.12
CA ILE A 149 28.83 -5.98 10.52
C ILE A 149 30.17 -5.27 10.69
N ASP A 150 30.26 -3.97 10.47
CA ASP A 150 31.48 -3.19 10.60
C ASP A 150 31.95 -3.12 12.06
N LYS A 151 31.08 -2.95 13.02
CA LYS A 151 31.38 -3.01 14.46
C LYS A 151 31.95 -4.40 14.86
N GLU A 152 31.32 -5.47 14.35
CA GLU A 152 31.74 -6.84 14.61
C GLU A 152 33.16 -7.15 13.97
N ARG A 153 33.46 -6.51 12.84
CA ARG A 153 34.81 -6.63 12.20
C ARG A 153 35.85 -5.88 13.02
N GLN A 154 35.59 -4.66 13.45
CA GLN A 154 36.52 -3.85 14.25
C GLN A 154 36.85 -4.52 15.58
N SER A 155 35.88 -5.11 16.28
CA SER A 155 36.10 -5.80 17.55
C SER A 155 36.98 -7.06 17.46
N LYS A 156 37.29 -7.56 16.25
CA LYS A 156 38.17 -8.70 16.03
C LYS A 156 39.62 -8.30 15.78
N HIS A 157 39.86 -7.04 15.46
CA HIS A 157 41.18 -6.51 15.13
C HIS A 157 41.80 -5.71 16.29
N SER A 158 41.08 -5.49 17.38
CA SER A 158 41.55 -4.95 18.65
C SER A 158 41.72 -6.05 19.70
#